data_d87bd70ff91def0257a2fb3cb5e7b0e0
#
_entry.id   d87bd70ff91def0257a2fb3cb5e7b0e0
#
_cell.length_a   1.000
_cell.length_b   1.000
_cell.length_c   1.000
_cell.angle_alpha   90.00
_cell.angle_beta   90.00
_cell.angle_gamma   90.00
#
_symmetry.space_group_name_H-M   'P 1'
#
loop_
_entity.id
_entity.type
_entity.pdbx_description
1 polymer ?
#
loop_
_entity_poly.entity_id
_entity_poly.type
_entity_poly.pdbx_seq_one_letter_code
_entity_poly.pdbx_strand_id
1 'polypeptide(L)'
;MDYLDPEYLSVVDPAWEVLDPNPNLQELFMSFNRMFFKGKLMWVDVKWSRKMTLKAGICHYKVNEDLCTIYISKPLLSMRSRRDLVEILLHEMIHAYLFVTHKYKDEGAHGPEFCKHMERINNITGANISIKHKFHAEVAACRKHWWLCDGPCRAWGPRFGLIMRAMNRAPSARERWWVHHQLTCGGTLSKVYEPDNYVQKGKKRSVSSPTANPNDNSDHQLPSKRARMDE
;
A
#
# COMPACT_ATOMS: atom_id res chain seq x y z
N MET A 1 -10.57 -26.79 32.49
CA MET A 1 -10.12 -25.84 31.47
C MET A 1 -9.27 -26.64 30.51
N ASP A 2 -9.87 -27.14 29.44
CA ASP A 2 -9.12 -27.85 28.43
C ASP A 2 -8.16 -26.84 27.81
N TYR A 3 -6.88 -27.05 27.99
CA TYR A 3 -5.83 -26.29 27.29
C TYR A 3 -5.99 -26.61 25.80
N LEU A 4 -6.55 -25.67 25.05
CA LEU A 4 -6.53 -25.73 23.59
C LEU A 4 -5.06 -25.68 23.15
N ASP A 5 -4.52 -26.84 22.78
CA ASP A 5 -3.16 -26.93 22.27
C ASP A 5 -3.12 -26.17 20.93
N PRO A 6 -2.34 -25.10 20.83
CA PRO A 6 -2.23 -24.28 19.59
C PRO A 6 -1.86 -25.09 18.35
N GLU A 7 -1.22 -26.26 18.52
CA GLU A 7 -0.79 -27.13 17.43
C GLU A 7 -1.98 -27.76 16.67
N TYR A 8 -3.14 -27.92 17.34
CA TYR A 8 -4.34 -28.50 16.74
C TYR A 8 -5.36 -27.46 16.26
N LEU A 9 -5.13 -26.17 16.54
CA LEU A 9 -6.05 -25.12 16.12
C LEU A 9 -5.95 -24.83 14.62
N SER A 10 -7.09 -24.64 13.95
CA SER A 10 -7.10 -24.08 12.59
C SER A 10 -6.44 -22.69 12.60
N VAL A 11 -5.78 -22.34 11.50
CA VAL A 11 -5.12 -21.02 11.32
C VAL A 11 -6.08 -19.83 11.47
N VAL A 12 -7.38 -20.07 11.35
CA VAL A 12 -8.48 -19.08 11.50
C VAL A 12 -9.35 -19.34 12.72
N ASP A 13 -8.90 -20.19 13.66
CA ASP A 13 -9.63 -20.44 14.89
C ASP A 13 -9.83 -19.14 15.69
N PRO A 14 -11.04 -18.88 16.24
CA PRO A 14 -11.29 -17.69 17.05
C PRO A 14 -10.37 -17.55 18.27
N ALA A 15 -9.84 -18.65 18.81
CA ALA A 15 -8.89 -18.61 19.92
C ALA A 15 -7.64 -17.77 19.59
N TRP A 16 -7.25 -17.68 18.34
CA TRP A 16 -6.12 -16.87 17.90
C TRP A 16 -6.30 -15.36 18.09
N GLU A 17 -7.54 -14.87 18.15
CA GLU A 17 -7.80 -13.45 18.45
C GLU A 17 -7.33 -13.07 19.86
N VAL A 18 -7.21 -14.06 20.76
CA VAL A 18 -6.73 -13.87 22.14
C VAL A 18 -5.27 -14.33 22.29
N LEU A 19 -4.90 -15.47 21.69
CA LEU A 19 -3.57 -16.06 21.85
C LEU A 19 -2.49 -15.27 21.10
N ASP A 20 -2.81 -14.75 19.92
CA ASP A 20 -1.88 -14.00 19.05
C ASP A 20 -2.62 -12.91 18.23
N PRO A 21 -3.14 -11.87 18.91
CA PRO A 21 -3.95 -10.83 18.26
C PRO A 21 -3.17 -9.96 17.29
N ASN A 22 -1.84 -9.90 17.41
CA ASN A 22 -0.96 -9.08 16.57
C ASN A 22 0.19 -9.92 16.01
N PRO A 23 -0.10 -10.88 15.12
CA PRO A 23 0.90 -11.83 14.66
C PRO A 23 2.04 -11.18 13.89
N ASN A 24 3.20 -11.81 13.98
CA ASN A 24 4.32 -11.47 13.13
C ASN A 24 4.02 -11.91 11.68
N LEU A 25 3.93 -10.94 10.77
CA LEU A 25 3.56 -11.18 9.38
C LEU A 25 4.53 -12.13 8.67
N GLN A 26 5.84 -12.04 8.98
CA GLN A 26 6.86 -12.89 8.38
C GLN A 26 6.73 -14.34 8.87
N GLU A 27 6.48 -14.53 10.14
CA GLU A 27 6.29 -15.86 10.73
C GLU A 27 5.04 -16.53 10.20
N LEU A 28 3.92 -15.81 10.10
CA LEU A 28 2.70 -16.29 9.44
C LEU A 28 2.98 -16.71 8.00
N PHE A 29 3.63 -15.86 7.22
CA PHE A 29 3.97 -16.14 5.84
C PHE A 29 4.83 -17.41 5.72
N MET A 30 5.87 -17.55 6.51
CA MET A 30 6.75 -18.71 6.47
C MET A 30 6.03 -19.99 6.91
N SER A 31 5.16 -19.93 7.91
CA SER A 31 4.33 -21.04 8.34
C SER A 31 3.38 -21.48 7.21
N PHE A 32 2.64 -20.54 6.61
CA PHE A 32 1.70 -20.85 5.53
C PHE A 32 2.41 -21.32 4.25
N ASN A 33 3.60 -20.81 3.96
CA ASN A 33 4.41 -21.31 2.85
C ASN A 33 4.73 -22.80 3.01
N ARG A 34 5.10 -23.24 4.20
CA ARG A 34 5.34 -24.66 4.49
C ARG A 34 4.05 -25.48 4.42
N MET A 35 2.96 -24.99 5.06
CA MET A 35 1.70 -25.73 5.20
C MET A 35 0.97 -25.89 3.87
N PHE A 36 0.88 -24.83 3.05
CA PHE A 36 -0.03 -24.79 1.91
C PHE A 36 0.66 -24.73 0.55
N PHE A 37 1.93 -24.27 0.50
CA PHE A 37 2.66 -24.01 -0.75
C PHE A 37 3.96 -24.81 -0.90
N LYS A 38 4.17 -25.82 -0.05
CA LYS A 38 5.33 -26.75 -0.11
C LYS A 38 6.68 -26.01 -0.12
N GLY A 39 6.78 -24.87 0.54
CA GLY A 39 8.00 -24.06 0.59
C GLY A 39 8.36 -23.32 -0.70
N LYS A 40 7.49 -23.32 -1.73
CA LYS A 40 7.80 -22.72 -3.05
C LYS A 40 7.94 -21.20 -3.04
N LEU A 41 7.51 -20.52 -1.96
CA LEU A 41 7.55 -19.07 -1.83
C LEU A 41 8.76 -18.55 -1.05
N MET A 42 9.87 -19.30 -0.98
CA MET A 42 11.06 -18.92 -0.21
C MET A 42 11.68 -17.58 -0.65
N TRP A 43 11.53 -17.22 -1.92
CA TRP A 43 12.08 -15.99 -2.51
C TRP A 43 11.07 -14.84 -2.61
N VAL A 44 9.89 -15.02 -2.01
CA VAL A 44 8.84 -14.01 -1.99
C VAL A 44 8.96 -13.20 -0.70
N ASP A 45 9.08 -11.88 -0.85
CA ASP A 45 9.05 -10.95 0.27
C ASP A 45 7.62 -10.67 0.72
N VAL A 46 7.39 -10.54 2.04
CA VAL A 46 6.13 -10.03 2.59
C VAL A 46 6.38 -8.81 3.47
N LYS A 47 5.59 -7.74 3.27
CA LYS A 47 5.82 -6.45 3.96
C LYS A 47 4.51 -5.75 4.33
N TRP A 48 4.50 -5.11 5.50
CA TRP A 48 3.46 -4.16 5.84
C TRP A 48 3.59 -2.87 5.03
N SER A 49 2.50 -2.45 4.38
CA SER A 49 2.38 -1.14 3.76
C SER A 49 1.64 -0.16 4.67
N ARG A 50 2.32 0.88 5.14
CA ARG A 50 1.72 1.97 5.94
C ARG A 50 0.95 2.98 5.09
N LYS A 51 1.08 2.94 3.76
CA LYS A 51 0.51 3.93 2.83
C LYS A 51 -0.66 3.38 2.01
N MET A 52 -0.82 2.06 1.95
CA MET A 52 -1.88 1.42 1.17
C MET A 52 -3.20 1.52 1.93
N THR A 53 -4.17 2.25 1.37
CA THR A 53 -5.46 2.56 1.98
C THR A 53 -6.66 2.23 1.09
N LEU A 54 -6.42 1.62 -0.08
CA LEU A 54 -7.46 1.27 -1.06
C LEU A 54 -7.60 -0.23 -1.27
N LYS A 55 -6.55 -1.00 -0.96
CA LYS A 55 -6.51 -2.46 -1.08
C LYS A 55 -5.96 -3.05 0.21
N ALA A 56 -6.51 -4.16 0.65
CA ALA A 56 -6.07 -4.85 1.87
C ALA A 56 -4.75 -5.59 1.67
N GLY A 57 -4.57 -6.18 0.49
CA GLY A 57 -3.35 -6.83 0.04
C GLY A 57 -3.04 -6.50 -1.42
N ILE A 58 -1.83 -6.77 -1.85
CA ILE A 58 -1.41 -6.77 -3.26
C ILE A 58 -0.15 -7.63 -3.41
N CYS A 59 -0.19 -8.57 -4.34
CA CYS A 59 0.98 -9.29 -4.81
C CYS A 59 1.56 -8.55 -6.02
N HIS A 60 2.78 -8.08 -5.91
CA HIS A 60 3.50 -7.36 -6.95
C HIS A 60 4.61 -8.22 -7.52
N TYR A 61 4.47 -8.63 -8.77
CA TYR A 61 5.47 -9.41 -9.49
C TYR A 61 6.13 -8.58 -10.59
N LYS A 62 7.47 -8.49 -10.53
CA LYS A 62 8.29 -7.83 -11.54
C LYS A 62 8.90 -8.89 -12.45
N VAL A 63 8.31 -9.07 -13.62
CA VAL A 63 8.71 -10.12 -14.59
C VAL A 63 10.19 -10.04 -14.96
N ASN A 64 10.71 -8.83 -15.18
CA ASN A 64 12.10 -8.64 -15.63
C ASN A 64 13.16 -8.96 -14.56
N GLU A 65 12.77 -8.89 -13.28
CA GLU A 65 13.67 -9.12 -12.14
C GLU A 65 13.40 -10.48 -11.47
N ASP A 66 12.36 -11.20 -11.91
CA ASP A 66 11.80 -12.41 -11.27
C ASP A 66 11.52 -12.21 -9.77
N LEU A 67 11.16 -10.98 -9.40
CA LEU A 67 10.97 -10.55 -8.02
C LEU A 67 9.48 -10.48 -7.69
N CYS A 68 9.08 -11.21 -6.65
CA CYS A 68 7.72 -11.19 -6.12
C CYS A 68 7.69 -10.60 -4.71
N THR A 69 6.81 -9.64 -4.46
CA THR A 69 6.62 -9.03 -3.14
C THR A 69 5.15 -8.89 -2.81
N ILE A 70 4.75 -9.37 -1.65
CA ILE A 70 3.41 -9.19 -1.09
C ILE A 70 3.41 -7.98 -0.16
N TYR A 71 2.51 -7.04 -0.40
CA TYR A 71 2.26 -5.92 0.50
C TYR A 71 0.90 -6.08 1.17
N ILE A 72 0.87 -5.98 2.49
CA ILE A 72 -0.33 -6.05 3.32
C ILE A 72 -0.61 -4.66 3.91
N SER A 73 -1.85 -4.20 3.81
CA SER A 73 -2.25 -2.87 4.29
C SER A 73 -2.29 -2.82 5.81
N LYS A 74 -1.35 -2.09 6.43
CA LYS A 74 -1.41 -1.82 7.87
C LYS A 74 -2.66 -0.99 8.24
N PRO A 75 -3.01 0.12 7.51
CA PRO A 75 -4.17 0.93 7.86
C PRO A 75 -5.51 0.20 7.82
N LEU A 76 -5.73 -0.68 6.84
CA LEU A 76 -7.01 -1.38 6.69
C LEU A 76 -7.11 -2.54 7.67
N LEU A 77 -6.06 -3.35 7.80
CA LEU A 77 -6.09 -4.54 8.63
C LEU A 77 -5.94 -4.26 10.13
N SER A 78 -5.45 -3.07 10.53
CA SER A 78 -5.52 -2.66 11.93
C SER A 78 -6.95 -2.37 12.44
N MET A 79 -7.94 -2.32 11.55
CA MET A 79 -9.36 -2.17 11.87
C MET A 79 -10.14 -3.48 11.73
N ARG A 80 -9.46 -4.59 11.54
CA ARG A 80 -10.03 -5.92 11.26
C ARG A 80 -9.46 -6.97 12.19
N SER A 81 -10.12 -8.13 12.20
CA SER A 81 -9.73 -9.30 12.97
C SER A 81 -8.40 -9.90 12.46
N ARG A 82 -7.76 -10.70 13.30
CA ARG A 82 -6.63 -11.54 12.90
C ARG A 82 -7.03 -12.51 11.79
N ARG A 83 -8.24 -13.05 11.84
CA ARG A 83 -8.79 -13.91 10.79
C ARG A 83 -8.78 -13.20 9.43
N ASP A 84 -9.23 -11.95 9.34
CA ASP A 84 -9.19 -11.17 8.10
C ASP A 84 -7.76 -11.02 7.57
N LEU A 85 -6.77 -10.79 8.45
CA LEU A 85 -5.36 -10.74 8.06
C LEU A 85 -4.88 -12.06 7.45
N VAL A 86 -5.23 -13.20 8.07
CA VAL A 86 -4.87 -14.53 7.58
C VAL A 86 -5.49 -14.78 6.20
N GLU A 87 -6.77 -14.50 6.03
CA GLU A 87 -7.48 -14.71 4.76
C GLU A 87 -6.91 -13.84 3.63
N ILE A 88 -6.58 -12.57 3.91
CA ILE A 88 -5.92 -11.68 2.94
C ILE A 88 -4.51 -12.14 2.61
N LEU A 89 -3.72 -12.54 3.63
CA LEU A 89 -2.37 -13.02 3.39
C LEU A 89 -2.37 -14.28 2.52
N LEU A 90 -3.23 -15.25 2.81
CA LEU A 90 -3.39 -16.47 2.01
C LEU A 90 -3.84 -16.16 0.58
N HIS A 91 -4.75 -15.20 0.38
CA HIS A 91 -5.16 -14.74 -0.94
C HIS A 91 -3.97 -14.22 -1.77
N GLU A 92 -3.17 -13.33 -1.21
CA GLU A 92 -1.99 -12.80 -1.89
C GLU A 92 -0.89 -13.87 -2.10
N MET A 93 -0.80 -14.84 -1.18
CA MET A 93 0.12 -15.97 -1.34
C MET A 93 -0.29 -16.90 -2.47
N ILE A 94 -1.59 -17.07 -2.76
CA ILE A 94 -2.05 -17.82 -3.94
C ILE A 94 -1.59 -17.10 -5.22
N HIS A 95 -1.74 -15.78 -5.30
CA HIS A 95 -1.22 -15.00 -6.44
C HIS A 95 0.29 -15.19 -6.60
N ALA A 96 1.05 -15.05 -5.50
CA ALA A 96 2.50 -15.23 -5.52
C ALA A 96 2.88 -16.65 -5.99
N TYR A 97 2.18 -17.67 -5.51
CA TYR A 97 2.41 -19.06 -5.89
C TYR A 97 2.21 -19.30 -7.39
N LEU A 98 1.14 -18.77 -7.96
CA LEU A 98 0.85 -18.88 -9.40
C LEU A 98 1.91 -18.12 -10.23
N PHE A 99 2.37 -16.96 -9.79
CA PHE A 99 3.42 -16.22 -10.48
C PHE A 99 4.76 -16.96 -10.45
N VAL A 100 5.17 -17.44 -9.28
CA VAL A 100 6.47 -18.10 -9.09
C VAL A 100 6.54 -19.47 -9.81
N THR A 101 5.44 -20.24 -9.76
CA THR A 101 5.45 -21.62 -10.27
C THR A 101 5.06 -21.75 -11.73
N HIS A 102 4.13 -20.92 -12.21
CA HIS A 102 3.58 -21.03 -13.56
C HIS A 102 3.98 -19.87 -14.46
N LYS A 103 4.67 -18.82 -13.95
CA LYS A 103 4.92 -17.54 -14.63
C LYS A 103 3.63 -16.96 -15.23
N TYR A 104 2.52 -17.25 -14.57
CA TYR A 104 1.17 -17.06 -15.07
C TYR A 104 0.84 -15.57 -15.05
N LYS A 105 0.74 -14.98 -16.23
CA LYS A 105 0.08 -13.69 -16.41
C LYS A 105 -1.41 -13.96 -16.37
N ASP A 106 -1.99 -13.84 -15.18
CA ASP A 106 -3.43 -14.03 -15.00
C ASP A 106 -4.17 -12.88 -15.72
N GLU A 107 -4.72 -13.16 -16.88
CA GLU A 107 -5.54 -12.20 -17.63
C GLU A 107 -6.83 -11.85 -16.88
N GLY A 108 -7.13 -12.50 -15.78
CA GLY A 108 -8.35 -12.32 -14.99
C GLY A 108 -8.17 -12.41 -13.50
N ALA A 109 -7.06 -11.96 -12.93
CA ALA A 109 -6.73 -11.87 -11.49
C ALA A 109 -7.16 -13.06 -10.57
N HIS A 110 -8.17 -13.86 -10.90
CA HIS A 110 -8.73 -14.97 -10.11
C HIS A 110 -9.29 -16.08 -11.01
N GLY A 111 -8.47 -16.57 -11.94
CA GLY A 111 -8.81 -17.67 -12.85
C GLY A 111 -9.03 -19.03 -12.15
N PRO A 112 -9.30 -20.10 -12.92
CA PRO A 112 -9.63 -21.42 -12.37
C PRO A 112 -8.55 -21.97 -11.42
N GLU A 113 -7.27 -21.77 -11.71
CA GLU A 113 -6.18 -22.25 -10.85
C GLU A 113 -6.16 -21.50 -9.51
N PHE A 114 -6.44 -20.17 -9.50
CA PHE A 114 -6.59 -19.43 -8.26
C PHE A 114 -7.76 -20.02 -7.42
N CYS A 115 -8.93 -20.21 -8.03
CA CYS A 115 -10.11 -20.75 -7.36
C CYS A 115 -9.84 -22.15 -6.78
N LYS A 116 -9.17 -23.01 -7.51
CA LYS A 116 -8.76 -24.35 -7.05
C LYS A 116 -7.88 -24.30 -5.78
N HIS A 117 -6.88 -23.40 -5.75
CA HIS A 117 -6.05 -23.24 -4.56
C HIS A 117 -6.83 -22.61 -3.40
N MET A 118 -7.67 -21.62 -3.68
CA MET A 118 -8.55 -20.96 -2.71
C MET A 118 -9.48 -21.97 -2.04
N GLU A 119 -10.21 -22.77 -2.82
CA GLU A 119 -11.13 -23.80 -2.33
C GLU A 119 -10.39 -24.87 -1.51
N ARG A 120 -9.23 -25.33 -1.99
CA ARG A 120 -8.40 -26.30 -1.26
C ARG A 120 -8.01 -25.79 0.12
N ILE A 121 -7.57 -24.52 0.24
CA ILE A 121 -7.16 -23.96 1.52
C ILE A 121 -8.37 -23.71 2.41
N ASN A 122 -9.46 -23.17 1.86
CA ASN A 122 -10.70 -22.97 2.61
C ASN A 122 -11.23 -24.28 3.21
N ASN A 123 -11.25 -25.37 2.44
CA ASN A 123 -11.72 -26.69 2.90
C ASN A 123 -10.83 -27.28 4.02
N ILE A 124 -9.53 -27.04 3.98
CA ILE A 124 -8.61 -27.57 4.99
C ILE A 124 -8.67 -26.74 6.29
N THR A 125 -8.85 -25.43 6.19
CA THR A 125 -8.67 -24.51 7.32
C THR A 125 -9.96 -23.95 7.88
N GLY A 126 -11.08 -24.03 7.15
CA GLY A 126 -12.31 -23.31 7.46
C GLY A 126 -12.20 -21.78 7.26
N ALA A 127 -11.15 -21.32 6.56
CA ALA A 127 -11.03 -19.94 6.12
C ALA A 127 -12.09 -19.60 5.06
N ASN A 128 -12.31 -18.31 4.85
CA ASN A 128 -13.20 -17.79 3.82
C ASN A 128 -12.43 -16.86 2.87
N ILE A 129 -11.34 -17.40 2.30
CA ILE A 129 -10.61 -16.69 1.26
C ILE A 129 -11.57 -16.47 0.09
N SER A 130 -11.68 -15.26 -0.42
CA SER A 130 -12.62 -14.89 -1.46
C SER A 130 -11.98 -14.02 -2.55
N ILE A 131 -12.60 -14.00 -3.73
CA ILE A 131 -12.15 -13.20 -4.87
C ILE A 131 -12.39 -11.70 -4.63
N LYS A 132 -13.42 -11.37 -3.85
CA LYS A 132 -13.83 -9.99 -3.58
C LYS A 132 -13.66 -9.66 -2.10
N HIS A 133 -12.87 -8.63 -1.84
CA HIS A 133 -12.66 -8.12 -0.49
C HIS A 133 -13.58 -6.93 -0.20
N LYS A 134 -14.30 -6.95 0.93
CA LYS A 134 -15.25 -5.92 1.35
C LYS A 134 -14.62 -5.02 2.41
N PHE A 135 -13.78 -4.06 2.00
CA PHE A 135 -13.13 -3.09 2.88
C PHE A 135 -13.66 -1.66 2.70
N HIS A 136 -14.93 -1.51 2.31
CA HIS A 136 -15.50 -0.19 1.99
C HIS A 136 -15.51 0.77 3.19
N ALA A 137 -15.85 0.27 4.37
CA ALA A 137 -15.90 1.05 5.61
C ALA A 137 -14.48 1.51 6.02
N GLU A 138 -13.49 0.62 6.00
CA GLU A 138 -12.10 0.88 6.36
C GLU A 138 -11.43 1.84 5.36
N VAL A 139 -11.71 1.67 4.07
CA VAL A 139 -11.27 2.61 3.02
C VAL A 139 -11.89 3.99 3.24
N ALA A 140 -13.17 4.06 3.59
CA ALA A 140 -13.83 5.32 3.93
C ALA A 140 -13.22 5.95 5.19
N ALA A 141 -12.98 5.17 6.25
CA ALA A 141 -12.33 5.62 7.49
C ALA A 141 -10.90 6.16 7.27
N CYS A 142 -10.19 5.65 6.26
CA CYS A 142 -8.87 6.15 5.88
C CYS A 142 -8.92 7.51 5.17
N ARG A 143 -10.08 7.98 4.68
CA ARG A 143 -10.21 9.24 3.93
C ARG A 143 -10.39 10.43 4.86
N LYS A 144 -9.32 10.85 5.51
CA LYS A 144 -9.29 11.86 6.58
C LYS A 144 -8.99 13.28 6.10
N HIS A 145 -8.88 13.55 4.80
CA HIS A 145 -8.65 14.88 4.23
C HIS A 145 -9.77 15.20 3.24
N TRP A 146 -10.51 16.28 3.49
CA TRP A 146 -11.72 16.59 2.74
C TRP A 146 -11.61 17.95 2.07
N TRP A 147 -12.08 18.01 0.84
CA TRP A 147 -12.19 19.24 0.04
C TRP A 147 -13.64 19.40 -0.40
N LEU A 148 -14.12 20.62 -0.38
CA LEU A 148 -15.46 20.97 -0.81
C LEU A 148 -15.38 21.97 -1.96
N CYS A 149 -16.15 21.72 -3.01
CA CYS A 149 -16.32 22.63 -4.12
C CYS A 149 -17.28 23.75 -3.75
N ASP A 150 -17.02 24.98 -4.18
CA ASP A 150 -17.91 26.15 -4.00
C ASP A 150 -18.91 26.32 -5.16
N GLY A 151 -18.79 25.56 -6.23
CA GLY A 151 -19.57 25.64 -7.45
C GLY A 151 -20.89 24.84 -7.45
N PRO A 152 -21.57 24.79 -8.63
CA PRO A 152 -22.90 24.17 -8.78
C PRO A 152 -22.96 22.69 -8.39
N CYS A 153 -21.86 21.95 -8.44
CA CYS A 153 -21.85 20.51 -8.08
C CYS A 153 -22.21 20.25 -6.60
N ARG A 154 -22.24 21.30 -5.75
CA ARG A 154 -22.78 21.19 -4.38
C ARG A 154 -24.26 20.84 -4.32
N ALA A 155 -25.02 21.18 -5.35
CA ALA A 155 -26.43 20.85 -5.45
C ALA A 155 -26.68 19.43 -5.99
N TRP A 156 -25.65 18.73 -6.50
CA TRP A 156 -25.79 17.45 -7.19
C TRP A 156 -25.24 16.29 -6.37
N GLY A 157 -26.11 15.30 -6.16
CA GLY A 157 -25.69 14.02 -5.55
C GLY A 157 -24.78 13.20 -6.47
N PRO A 158 -24.19 12.15 -5.94
CA PRO A 158 -24.28 11.66 -4.56
C PRO A 158 -23.28 12.33 -3.58
N ARG A 159 -22.35 13.15 -4.05
CA ARG A 159 -21.26 13.68 -3.22
C ARG A 159 -21.40 15.14 -2.83
N PHE A 160 -22.32 15.89 -3.45
CA PHE A 160 -22.59 17.30 -3.15
C PHE A 160 -21.31 18.17 -3.10
N GLY A 161 -20.44 17.98 -4.10
CA GLY A 161 -19.15 18.68 -4.19
C GLY A 161 -18.06 18.24 -3.21
N LEU A 162 -18.32 17.23 -2.35
CA LEU A 162 -17.36 16.75 -1.35
C LEU A 162 -16.40 15.71 -1.93
N ILE A 163 -15.10 15.94 -1.74
CA ILE A 163 -14.02 15.02 -2.13
C ILE A 163 -13.22 14.62 -0.91
N MET A 164 -13.23 13.32 -0.58
CA MET A 164 -12.51 12.75 0.57
C MET A 164 -11.33 11.93 0.11
N ARG A 165 -10.16 12.10 0.75
CA ARG A 165 -8.90 11.42 0.42
C ARG A 165 -8.17 10.92 1.65
N ALA A 166 -7.39 9.85 1.50
CA ALA A 166 -6.48 9.36 2.53
C ALA A 166 -5.19 10.19 2.62
N MET A 167 -4.78 10.82 1.52
CA MET A 167 -3.59 11.68 1.48
C MET A 167 -3.97 13.16 1.50
N ASN A 168 -3.16 13.99 2.19
CA ASN A 168 -3.31 15.43 2.20
C ASN A 168 -2.77 16.07 0.90
N ARG A 169 -3.46 15.82 -0.21
CA ARG A 169 -3.14 16.41 -1.51
C ARG A 169 -4.43 16.96 -2.12
N ALA A 170 -4.46 18.26 -2.39
CA ALA A 170 -5.59 18.88 -3.05
C ALA A 170 -5.89 18.23 -4.41
N PRO A 171 -7.15 18.12 -4.80
CA PRO A 171 -7.53 17.76 -6.17
C PRO A 171 -6.86 18.69 -7.20
N SER A 172 -6.53 18.16 -8.37
CA SER A 172 -5.80 18.92 -9.39
C SER A 172 -6.06 18.36 -10.79
N ALA A 173 -5.53 19.00 -11.81
CA ALA A 173 -5.61 18.58 -13.21
C ALA A 173 -5.05 17.17 -13.52
N ARG A 174 -4.35 16.53 -12.57
CA ARG A 174 -3.88 15.14 -12.71
C ARG A 174 -4.99 14.09 -12.52
N GLU A 175 -6.17 14.50 -12.04
CA GLU A 175 -7.31 13.61 -11.82
C GLU A 175 -8.11 13.43 -13.11
N ARG A 176 -8.52 12.20 -13.41
CA ARG A 176 -9.29 11.90 -14.64
C ARG A 176 -10.60 12.68 -14.76
N TRP A 177 -11.22 12.98 -13.60
CA TRP A 177 -12.50 13.71 -13.52
C TRP A 177 -12.34 15.24 -13.55
N TRP A 178 -11.11 15.77 -13.43
CA TRP A 178 -10.85 17.20 -13.30
C TRP A 178 -11.35 18.02 -14.49
N VAL A 179 -11.00 17.57 -15.71
CA VAL A 179 -11.43 18.26 -16.95
C VAL A 179 -12.95 18.34 -17.01
N HIS A 180 -13.64 17.23 -16.74
CA HIS A 180 -15.10 17.21 -16.72
C HIS A 180 -15.67 18.18 -15.66
N HIS A 181 -15.11 18.18 -14.44
CA HIS A 181 -15.53 19.11 -13.39
C HIS A 181 -15.32 20.58 -13.78
N GLN A 182 -14.21 20.91 -14.42
CA GLN A 182 -13.97 22.29 -14.88
C GLN A 182 -14.96 22.71 -15.96
N LEU A 183 -15.33 21.83 -16.88
CA LEU A 183 -16.29 22.13 -17.95
C LEU A 183 -17.74 22.22 -17.46
N THR A 184 -18.13 21.42 -16.46
CA THR A 184 -19.53 21.32 -16.00
C THR A 184 -19.83 22.13 -14.76
N CYS A 185 -18.85 22.32 -13.87
CA CYS A 185 -19.01 23.03 -12.59
C CYS A 185 -18.13 24.27 -12.49
N GLY A 186 -16.84 24.17 -12.87
CA GLY A 186 -15.87 25.27 -12.81
C GLY A 186 -15.53 25.77 -11.38
N GLY A 187 -16.16 25.20 -10.36
CA GLY A 187 -15.98 25.64 -8.98
C GLY A 187 -14.58 25.32 -8.42
N THR A 188 -14.18 26.06 -7.39
CA THR A 188 -12.91 25.90 -6.68
C THR A 188 -13.05 24.92 -5.51
N LEU A 189 -12.03 24.09 -5.30
CA LEU A 189 -11.99 23.12 -4.23
C LEU A 189 -11.17 23.64 -3.05
N SER A 190 -11.82 23.97 -1.95
CA SER A 190 -11.21 24.39 -0.69
C SER A 190 -11.15 23.23 0.32
N LYS A 191 -10.11 23.21 1.16
CA LYS A 191 -9.99 22.21 2.21
C LYS A 191 -10.91 22.53 3.37
N VAL A 192 -11.75 21.56 3.77
CA VAL A 192 -12.76 21.74 4.84
C VAL A 192 -12.50 20.87 6.07
N TYR A 193 -11.69 19.81 5.94
CA TYR A 193 -11.36 18.93 7.06
C TYR A 193 -9.99 18.28 6.91
N GLU A 194 -9.27 18.18 8.03
CA GLU A 194 -8.08 17.34 8.23
C GLU A 194 -7.99 16.89 9.69
N PRO A 195 -7.26 15.80 10.00
CA PRO A 195 -7.06 15.38 11.39
C PRO A 195 -6.26 16.41 12.19
N ASP A 196 -6.64 16.64 13.45
CA ASP A 196 -6.00 17.61 14.35
C ASP A 196 -4.49 17.37 14.57
N ASN A 197 -4.07 16.10 14.51
CA ASN A 197 -2.68 15.72 14.68
C ASN A 197 -1.89 15.58 13.37
N TYR A 198 -2.36 16.18 12.28
CA TYR A 198 -1.68 16.11 11.00
C TYR A 198 -0.48 17.10 10.96
N VAL A 199 0.73 16.56 11.17
CA VAL A 199 1.95 17.33 10.97
C VAL A 199 2.26 17.38 9.47
N GLN A 200 2.16 18.56 8.84
CA GLN A 200 2.64 18.76 7.48
C GLN A 200 4.15 18.46 7.45
N LYS A 201 4.54 17.43 6.73
CA LYS A 201 5.97 17.23 6.40
C LYS A 201 6.40 18.44 5.60
N GLY A 202 7.25 19.28 6.20
CA GLY A 202 7.74 20.52 5.60
C GLY A 202 8.21 20.27 4.17
N LYS A 203 7.82 21.13 3.24
CA LYS A 203 8.47 21.25 1.93
C LYS A 203 9.96 21.39 2.21
N LYS A 204 10.79 20.48 1.71
CA LYS A 204 12.23 20.72 1.60
C LYS A 204 12.35 22.04 0.84
N ARG A 205 12.77 23.11 1.55
CA ARG A 205 13.15 24.36 0.91
C ARG A 205 14.29 23.98 -0.05
N SER A 206 14.08 24.16 -1.34
CA SER A 206 15.19 24.24 -2.29
C SER A 206 16.05 25.41 -1.80
N VAL A 207 17.26 25.12 -1.35
CA VAL A 207 18.27 26.13 -1.09
C VAL A 207 18.60 26.70 -2.45
N SER A 208 18.05 27.87 -2.74
CA SER A 208 18.53 28.69 -3.85
C SER A 208 19.96 29.11 -3.48
N SER A 209 20.90 28.68 -4.27
CA SER A 209 22.28 29.12 -4.21
C SER A 209 22.34 30.67 -4.21
N PRO A 210 23.18 31.31 -3.39
CA PRO A 210 23.34 32.76 -3.43
C PRO A 210 23.89 33.14 -4.80
N THR A 211 23.21 34.03 -5.49
CA THR A 211 23.76 34.78 -6.65
C THR A 211 25.00 35.52 -6.22
N ALA A 212 26.11 35.15 -6.82
CA ALA A 212 27.35 35.90 -6.71
C ALA A 212 27.16 37.30 -7.31
N ASN A 213 27.41 38.34 -6.55
CA ASN A 213 27.52 39.71 -7.00
C ASN A 213 28.82 39.84 -7.81
N PRO A 214 28.84 40.46 -9.01
CA PRO A 214 30.04 40.80 -9.73
C PRO A 214 30.42 42.25 -9.39
N ASN A 215 31.36 42.44 -8.46
CA ASN A 215 32.23 43.62 -8.40
C ASN A 215 33.14 43.51 -7.15
N ASP A 216 34.36 43.03 -7.38
CA ASP A 216 35.52 43.59 -6.75
C ASP A 216 36.75 43.24 -7.61
N ASN A 217 37.31 44.31 -8.23
CA ASN A 217 38.60 44.35 -8.88
C ASN A 217 39.63 44.65 -7.82
N SER A 218 40.60 43.78 -7.62
CA SER A 218 41.94 44.22 -7.23
C SER A 218 42.98 43.14 -7.52
N ASP A 219 43.95 43.54 -8.34
CA ASP A 219 45.21 42.91 -8.66
C ASP A 219 45.95 42.32 -7.46
N HIS A 220 46.57 41.16 -7.63
CA HIS A 220 47.93 40.89 -7.26
C HIS A 220 48.46 39.54 -7.77
N GLN A 221 49.35 39.70 -8.77
CA GLN A 221 50.56 38.93 -9.08
C GLN A 221 50.76 37.49 -8.56
N LEU A 222 51.01 36.64 -9.57
CA LEU A 222 51.73 35.36 -9.51
C LEU A 222 53.15 35.45 -8.94
N PRO A 223 53.72 34.36 -8.45
CA PRO A 223 54.77 33.73 -9.25
C PRO A 223 54.68 32.20 -9.37
N SER A 224 55.15 31.78 -10.52
CA SER A 224 55.42 30.42 -10.95
C SER A 224 56.50 29.69 -10.14
N LYS A 225 56.42 28.34 -10.12
CA LYS A 225 57.53 27.38 -10.40
C LYS A 225 57.12 25.95 -10.05
N ARG A 226 57.13 25.17 -11.09
CA ARG A 226 58.04 24.07 -11.48
C ARG A 226 57.73 22.67 -10.95
N ALA A 227 57.61 21.84 -11.95
CA ALA A 227 57.58 20.40 -12.06
C ALA A 227 58.68 19.63 -11.30
N ARG A 228 58.36 18.34 -11.04
CA ARG A 228 59.13 17.10 -11.18
C ARG A 228 58.16 15.98 -10.77
N MET A 229 57.84 15.00 -11.56
CA MET A 229 58.47 13.83 -12.14
C MET A 229 59.11 12.88 -11.12
N ASP A 230 58.77 11.62 -11.30
CA ASP A 230 59.40 10.35 -10.90
C ASP A 230 58.99 9.84 -9.48
N GLU A 231 58.45 8.69 -9.27
CA GLU A 231 58.61 7.28 -9.77
C GLU A 231 57.29 6.49 -9.63
#